data_ad6e343f03911d753eeea505f5e44daa
#
_entry.id   ad6e343f03911d753eeea505f5e44daa
#
_cell.length_a   1.000
_cell.length_b   1.000
_cell.length_c   1.000
_cell.angle_alpha   90.00
_cell.angle_beta   90.00
_cell.angle_gamma   90.00
#
_symmetry.space_group_name_H-M   'P 1'
#
loop_
_entity.id
_entity.type
_entity.pdbx_description
1 polymer ?
#
loop_
_entity_poly.entity_id
_entity_poly.type
_entity_poly.pdbx_seq_one_letter_code
_entity_poly.pdbx_strand_id
1 'polypeptide(L)'
;DNVERTVTVQSFYLDQTEIANIHWLEYLFYIQRDSSEAFYLSALPDTTVWEKELAYNTPYVSNYLRYPGFRYYPVVGVSWNQAVDYCRWRTEAVNKQKAIEYYGEDYIDGDIPPVESGVYLPEFRLPTEAEWEYAAYVQVGNQFLDENQTQRRLYPWDGRTIRSSKSGSVGKFQANFKRGRGDYAGIAGALNDAGFVTTSIY
;
A
#
# COMPACT_ATOMS: atom_id res chain seq x y z
N ASP A 1 -8.53 -22.08 15.82
CA ASP A 1 -9.83 -22.49 15.26
C ASP A 1 -10.44 -21.30 14.54
N ASN A 2 -10.44 -21.34 13.20
CA ASN A 2 -11.04 -20.30 12.37
C ASN A 2 -12.56 -20.54 12.35
N VAL A 3 -13.28 -19.87 13.21
CA VAL A 3 -14.75 -19.95 13.25
C VAL A 3 -15.29 -19.04 12.15
N GLU A 4 -16.02 -19.58 11.21
CA GLU A 4 -16.70 -18.83 10.16
C GLU A 4 -17.72 -17.88 10.79
N ARG A 5 -17.63 -16.59 10.46
CA ARG A 5 -18.52 -15.55 10.97
C ARG A 5 -18.87 -14.56 9.88
N THR A 6 -20.11 -14.07 9.90
CA THR A 6 -20.55 -13.00 9.02
C THR A 6 -20.21 -11.65 9.66
N VAL A 7 -19.55 -10.78 8.90
CA VAL A 7 -19.19 -9.43 9.32
C VAL A 7 -19.77 -8.43 8.34
N THR A 8 -20.43 -7.40 8.83
CA THR A 8 -20.91 -6.29 8.00
C THR A 8 -19.78 -5.26 7.85
N VAL A 9 -19.40 -4.96 6.61
CA VAL A 9 -18.39 -3.94 6.27
C VAL A 9 -19.12 -2.77 5.62
N GLN A 10 -18.94 -1.56 6.17
CA GLN A 10 -19.47 -0.34 5.58
C GLN A 10 -18.69 0.02 4.31
N SER A 11 -19.29 0.85 3.43
CA SER A 11 -18.59 1.37 2.27
C SER A 11 -17.35 2.17 2.69
N PHE A 12 -16.24 1.93 2.03
CA PHE A 12 -14.96 2.59 2.32
C PHE A 12 -14.17 2.81 1.02
N TYR A 13 -13.24 3.73 1.05
CA TYR A 13 -12.25 3.93 0.00
C TYR A 13 -10.96 3.20 0.36
N LEU A 14 -10.34 2.59 -0.63
CA LEU A 14 -9.04 1.93 -0.50
C LEU A 14 -8.12 2.45 -1.60
N ASP A 15 -6.86 2.67 -1.27
CA ASP A 15 -5.84 2.97 -2.28
C ASP A 15 -5.70 1.80 -3.26
N GLN A 16 -5.50 2.10 -4.54
CA GLN A 16 -5.35 1.08 -5.58
C GLN A 16 -4.02 0.34 -5.50
N THR A 17 -3.02 0.95 -4.86
CA THR A 17 -1.65 0.45 -4.76
C THR A 17 -1.15 0.58 -3.34
N GLU A 18 -0.07 -0.12 -3.05
CA GLU A 18 0.69 0.11 -1.82
C GLU A 18 1.28 1.53 -1.81
N ILE A 19 1.66 2.01 -0.62
CA ILE A 19 2.40 3.25 -0.47
C ILE A 19 3.82 3.05 -1.00
N ALA A 20 4.19 3.81 -2.02
CA ALA A 20 5.51 3.75 -2.64
C ALA A 20 6.56 4.58 -1.90
N ASN A 21 7.83 4.31 -2.21
CA ASN A 21 8.97 5.05 -1.67
C ASN A 21 8.84 6.56 -1.88
N ILE A 22 8.29 7.01 -3.02
CA ILE A 22 8.11 8.45 -3.27
C ILE A 22 7.15 9.09 -2.28
N HIS A 23 6.05 8.41 -1.94
CA HIS A 23 5.07 8.93 -0.98
C HIS A 23 5.66 8.98 0.44
N TRP A 24 6.48 7.98 0.79
CA TRP A 24 7.18 7.97 2.07
C TRP A 24 8.27 9.04 2.15
N LEU A 25 8.99 9.28 1.07
CA LEU A 25 9.99 10.35 0.98
C LEU A 25 9.36 11.75 1.10
N GLU A 26 8.17 11.94 0.54
CA GLU A 26 7.39 13.16 0.72
C GLU A 26 7.03 13.37 2.19
N TYR A 27 6.52 12.36 2.86
CA TYR A 27 6.26 12.38 4.30
C TYR A 27 7.53 12.73 5.09
N LEU A 28 8.64 12.05 4.82
CA LEU A 28 9.92 12.31 5.49
C LEU A 28 10.41 13.75 5.26
N PHE A 29 10.20 14.33 4.08
CA PHE A 29 10.55 15.70 3.79
C PHE A 29 9.78 16.70 4.68
N TYR A 30 8.47 16.49 4.81
CA TYR A 30 7.64 17.37 5.64
C TYR A 30 7.97 17.23 7.13
N ILE A 31 8.08 16.02 7.65
CA ILE A 31 8.40 15.85 9.08
C ILE A 31 9.81 16.29 9.44
N GLN A 32 10.78 16.22 8.53
CA GLN A 32 12.13 16.74 8.74
C GLN A 32 12.11 18.27 8.91
N ARG A 33 11.22 18.94 8.18
CA ARG A 33 11.06 20.40 8.24
C ARG A 33 10.25 20.85 9.45
N ASP A 34 9.15 20.16 9.76
CA ASP A 34 8.08 20.64 10.64
C ASP A 34 8.05 19.95 12.00
N SER A 35 8.90 18.91 12.22
CA SER A 35 8.92 18.12 13.44
C SER A 35 10.30 18.06 14.08
N SER A 36 10.41 17.36 15.24
CA SER A 36 11.70 17.17 15.90
C SER A 36 12.58 16.17 15.14
N GLU A 37 13.90 16.32 15.27
CA GLU A 37 14.88 15.39 14.72
C GLU A 37 14.63 13.95 15.22
N ALA A 38 14.28 13.80 16.50
CA ALA A 38 13.97 12.48 17.08
C ALA A 38 12.77 11.81 16.39
N PHE A 39 11.73 12.58 16.07
CA PHE A 39 10.56 12.06 15.34
C PHE A 39 10.93 11.69 13.90
N TYR A 40 11.69 12.54 13.21
CA TYR A 40 12.20 12.23 11.87
C TYR A 40 13.00 10.93 11.85
N LEU A 41 13.93 10.75 12.78
CA LEU A 41 14.73 9.54 12.88
C LEU A 41 13.86 8.29 13.16
N SER A 42 12.82 8.44 13.98
CA SER A 42 11.89 7.33 14.26
C SER A 42 11.00 6.97 13.08
N ALA A 43 10.83 7.86 12.10
CA ALA A 43 10.02 7.63 10.90
C ALA A 43 10.83 7.01 9.74
N LEU A 44 12.15 6.90 9.86
CA LEU A 44 12.97 6.26 8.83
C LEU A 44 12.66 4.75 8.77
N PRO A 45 12.45 4.19 7.57
CA PRO A 45 12.28 2.76 7.40
C PRO A 45 13.55 1.98 7.80
N ASP A 46 13.35 0.81 8.38
CA ASP A 46 14.44 -0.11 8.70
C ASP A 46 14.97 -0.77 7.42
N THR A 47 16.16 -0.37 6.98
CA THR A 47 16.79 -0.92 5.78
C THR A 47 17.44 -2.30 6.03
N THR A 48 17.62 -2.70 7.29
CA THR A 48 18.22 -4.01 7.63
C THR A 48 17.31 -5.18 7.26
N VAL A 49 16.03 -4.93 7.01
CA VAL A 49 15.08 -5.94 6.49
C VAL A 49 15.56 -6.59 5.18
N TRP A 50 16.45 -5.92 4.45
CA TRP A 50 17.06 -6.44 3.23
C TRP A 50 18.30 -7.30 3.49
N GLU A 51 18.86 -7.25 4.70
CA GLU A 51 20.03 -8.04 5.07
C GLU A 51 19.64 -9.49 5.24
N LYS A 52 20.14 -10.35 4.37
CA LYS A 52 19.94 -11.80 4.43
C LYS A 52 21.26 -12.50 4.19
N GLU A 53 21.53 -13.52 4.99
CA GLU A 53 22.68 -14.39 4.77
C GLU A 53 22.61 -15.00 3.37
N LEU A 54 23.76 -15.03 2.70
CA LEU A 54 23.95 -15.61 1.37
C LEU A 54 23.15 -14.96 0.23
N ALA A 55 22.54 -13.79 0.47
CA ALA A 55 21.89 -13.00 -0.57
C ALA A 55 22.66 -11.71 -0.84
N TYR A 56 22.91 -11.37 -2.11
CA TYR A 56 23.54 -10.11 -2.50
C TYR A 56 22.51 -8.97 -2.49
N ASN A 57 22.06 -8.57 -1.31
CA ASN A 57 21.04 -7.56 -1.10
C ASN A 57 21.57 -6.18 -0.67
N THR A 58 22.90 -6.03 -0.55
CA THR A 58 23.54 -4.76 -0.17
C THR A 58 23.03 -3.54 -0.98
N PRO A 59 22.80 -3.63 -2.31
CA PRO A 59 22.24 -2.52 -3.07
C PRO A 59 20.85 -2.07 -2.59
N TYR A 60 20.02 -2.99 -2.10
CA TYR A 60 18.71 -2.65 -1.54
C TYR A 60 18.84 -1.97 -0.18
N VAL A 61 19.72 -2.48 0.70
CA VAL A 61 20.01 -1.87 2.01
C VAL A 61 20.39 -0.40 1.85
N SER A 62 21.28 -0.11 0.89
CA SER A 62 21.86 1.24 0.72
C SER A 62 20.98 2.17 -0.09
N ASN A 63 20.23 1.65 -1.07
CA ASN A 63 19.64 2.49 -2.11
C ASN A 63 18.13 2.38 -2.26
N TYR A 64 17.47 1.34 -1.71
CA TYR A 64 16.08 1.05 -2.04
C TYR A 64 15.13 2.23 -1.82
N LEU A 65 15.24 2.92 -0.70
CA LEU A 65 14.35 4.05 -0.38
C LEU A 65 14.61 5.29 -1.27
N ARG A 66 15.89 5.57 -1.59
CA ARG A 66 16.27 6.88 -2.15
C ARG A 66 16.67 6.86 -3.61
N TYR A 67 16.98 5.69 -4.18
CA TYR A 67 17.40 5.61 -5.58
C TYR A 67 16.20 5.81 -6.51
N PRO A 68 16.30 6.71 -7.51
CA PRO A 68 15.16 7.05 -8.39
C PRO A 68 14.51 5.87 -9.10
N GLY A 69 15.26 4.79 -9.38
CA GLY A 69 14.73 3.57 -10.00
C GLY A 69 13.73 2.80 -9.13
N PHE A 70 13.77 3.01 -7.80
CA PHE A 70 12.82 2.40 -6.85
C PHE A 70 11.72 3.37 -6.38
N ARG A 71 11.60 4.54 -7.00
CA ARG A 71 10.63 5.57 -6.58
C ARG A 71 9.20 5.05 -6.46
N TYR A 72 8.77 4.27 -7.42
CA TYR A 72 7.42 3.70 -7.49
C TYR A 72 7.34 2.24 -7.01
N TYR A 73 8.27 1.81 -6.21
CA TYR A 73 8.24 0.53 -5.53
C TYR A 73 7.69 0.71 -4.12
N PRO A 74 7.00 -0.31 -3.55
CA PRO A 74 6.38 -0.20 -2.24
C PRO A 74 7.44 0.10 -1.17
N VAL A 75 7.11 0.97 -0.22
CA VAL A 75 7.98 1.20 0.93
C VAL A 75 8.06 -0.08 1.77
N VAL A 76 9.27 -0.42 2.22
CA VAL A 76 9.56 -1.64 3.00
C VAL A 76 10.35 -1.27 4.26
N GLY A 77 10.18 -2.05 5.31
CA GLY A 77 10.85 -1.81 6.59
C GLY A 77 10.15 -0.78 7.47
N VAL A 78 8.84 -0.59 7.29
CA VAL A 78 8.01 0.28 8.11
C VAL A 78 7.25 -0.53 9.16
N SER A 79 7.22 -0.04 10.38
CA SER A 79 6.43 -0.60 11.47
C SER A 79 4.97 -0.17 11.38
N TRP A 80 4.10 -0.86 12.13
CA TRP A 80 2.69 -0.48 12.25
C TRP A 80 2.51 0.96 12.77
N ASN A 81 3.28 1.34 13.79
CA ASN A 81 3.22 2.71 14.35
C ASN A 81 3.60 3.76 13.32
N GLN A 82 4.68 3.53 12.55
CA GLN A 82 5.08 4.43 11.47
C GLN A 82 4.00 4.55 10.39
N ALA A 83 3.34 3.44 10.04
CA ALA A 83 2.25 3.46 9.06
C ALA A 83 1.03 4.24 9.58
N VAL A 84 0.71 4.15 10.87
CA VAL A 84 -0.36 4.95 11.50
C VAL A 84 0.00 6.43 11.51
N ASP A 85 1.24 6.79 11.87
CA ASP A 85 1.70 8.18 11.84
C ASP A 85 1.69 8.77 10.43
N TYR A 86 2.06 7.97 9.42
CA TYR A 86 1.93 8.34 8.02
C TYR A 86 0.47 8.62 7.64
N CYS A 87 -0.47 7.76 8.03
CA CYS A 87 -1.89 7.97 7.77
C CYS A 87 -2.41 9.26 8.39
N ARG A 88 -2.01 9.57 9.62
CA ARG A 88 -2.37 10.81 10.31
C ARG A 88 -1.83 12.03 9.56
N TRP A 89 -0.53 12.04 9.26
CA TRP A 89 0.09 13.10 8.47
C TRP A 89 -0.61 13.29 7.11
N ARG A 90 -0.90 12.19 6.40
CA ARG A 90 -1.60 12.25 5.11
C ARG A 90 -2.99 12.87 5.24
N THR A 91 -3.72 12.55 6.30
CA THR A 91 -5.02 13.16 6.59
C THR A 91 -4.92 14.67 6.71
N GLU A 92 -3.96 15.14 7.50
CA GLU A 92 -3.72 16.56 7.71
C GLU A 92 -3.29 17.26 6.42
N ALA A 93 -2.31 16.70 5.71
CA ALA A 93 -1.78 17.27 4.47
C ALA A 93 -2.85 17.39 3.37
N VAL A 94 -3.65 16.33 3.15
CA VAL A 94 -4.70 16.33 2.13
C VAL A 94 -5.82 17.30 2.51
N ASN A 95 -6.26 17.31 3.76
CA ASN A 95 -7.33 18.21 4.20
C ASN A 95 -6.87 19.68 4.20
N LYS A 96 -5.61 19.96 4.54
CA LYS A 96 -5.02 21.28 4.39
C LYS A 96 -5.04 21.76 2.93
N GLN A 97 -4.61 20.90 2.00
CA GLN A 97 -4.63 21.22 0.58
C GLN A 97 -6.06 21.49 0.08
N LYS A 98 -7.02 20.68 0.50
CA LYS A 98 -8.44 20.86 0.17
C LYS A 98 -9.02 22.15 0.77
N ALA A 99 -8.61 22.54 1.97
CA ALA A 99 -9.00 23.81 2.57
C ALA A 99 -8.45 24.99 1.78
N ILE A 100 -7.19 24.95 1.37
CA ILE A 100 -6.58 25.96 0.50
C ILE A 100 -7.34 26.08 -0.81
N GLU A 101 -7.71 24.96 -1.45
CA GLU A 101 -8.49 24.96 -2.68
C GLU A 101 -9.91 25.51 -2.49
N TYR A 102 -10.54 25.26 -1.35
CA TYR A 102 -11.90 25.70 -1.04
C TYR A 102 -11.98 27.20 -0.75
N TYR A 103 -11.04 27.74 0.05
CA TYR A 103 -11.04 29.17 0.43
C TYR A 103 -10.27 30.04 -0.55
N GLY A 104 -9.37 29.46 -1.35
CA GLY A 104 -8.55 30.23 -2.30
C GLY A 104 -7.70 31.30 -1.61
N GLU A 105 -7.84 32.55 -2.08
CA GLU A 105 -7.10 33.69 -1.51
C GLU A 105 -7.50 34.05 -0.07
N ASP A 106 -8.69 33.63 0.36
CA ASP A 106 -9.20 33.87 1.72
C ASP A 106 -8.73 32.83 2.75
N TYR A 107 -7.91 31.85 2.33
CA TYR A 107 -7.43 30.80 3.23
C TYR A 107 -6.53 31.35 4.33
N ILE A 108 -6.84 31.00 5.57
CA ILE A 108 -5.99 31.23 6.75
C ILE A 108 -5.51 29.85 7.27
N ASP A 109 -4.24 29.76 7.66
CA ASP A 109 -3.69 28.48 8.13
C ASP A 109 -4.45 27.97 9.36
N GLY A 110 -4.95 26.74 9.24
CA GLY A 110 -5.82 26.12 10.24
C GLY A 110 -7.33 26.18 9.90
N ASP A 111 -7.72 26.85 8.81
CA ASP A 111 -9.12 26.84 8.37
C ASP A 111 -9.55 25.43 7.96
N ILE A 112 -10.73 25.06 8.40
CA ILE A 112 -11.37 23.79 8.08
C ILE A 112 -12.67 24.07 7.34
N PRO A 113 -12.85 23.54 6.10
CA PRO A 113 -14.11 23.67 5.38
C PRO A 113 -15.28 23.06 6.18
N PRO A 114 -16.49 23.64 6.12
CA PRO A 114 -17.66 23.07 6.76
C PRO A 114 -17.88 21.63 6.30
N VAL A 115 -18.31 20.76 7.22
CA VAL A 115 -18.58 19.35 6.92
C VAL A 115 -19.62 19.20 5.79
N GLU A 116 -20.61 20.10 5.76
CA GLU A 116 -21.69 20.16 4.76
C GLU A 116 -21.18 20.45 3.35
N SER A 117 -19.97 21.01 3.21
CA SER A 117 -19.33 21.25 1.92
C SER A 117 -18.93 19.96 1.21
N GLY A 118 -18.77 18.85 1.95
CA GLY A 118 -18.27 17.58 1.43
C GLY A 118 -16.80 17.62 0.98
N VAL A 119 -16.10 18.70 1.24
CA VAL A 119 -14.69 18.90 0.84
C VAL A 119 -13.74 18.22 1.81
N TYR A 120 -14.06 18.28 3.12
CA TYR A 120 -13.23 17.67 4.16
C TYR A 120 -13.34 16.14 4.12
N LEU A 121 -12.19 15.47 4.00
CA LEU A 121 -12.13 14.01 3.97
C LEU A 121 -12.01 13.41 5.37
N PRO A 122 -12.63 12.23 5.60
CA PRO A 122 -12.41 11.46 6.82
C PRO A 122 -10.95 11.03 6.93
N GLU A 123 -10.57 10.58 8.12
CA GLU A 123 -9.21 10.15 8.44
C GLU A 123 -8.76 8.98 7.57
N PHE A 124 -7.58 9.13 6.96
CA PHE A 124 -6.87 8.01 6.37
C PHE A 124 -6.37 7.10 7.49
N ARG A 125 -6.55 5.81 7.34
CA ARG A 125 -6.15 4.80 8.32
C ARG A 125 -5.78 3.49 7.64
N LEU A 126 -5.15 2.61 8.36
CA LEU A 126 -4.99 1.24 7.91
C LEU A 126 -6.35 0.54 7.83
N PRO A 127 -6.57 -0.32 6.83
CA PRO A 127 -7.80 -1.10 6.74
C PRO A 127 -7.88 -2.08 7.92
N THR A 128 -9.10 -2.38 8.35
CA THR A 128 -9.33 -3.52 9.23
C THR A 128 -9.15 -4.83 8.45
N GLU A 129 -8.97 -5.94 9.17
CA GLU A 129 -8.87 -7.27 8.56
C GLU A 129 -10.08 -7.56 7.66
N ALA A 130 -11.29 -7.26 8.14
CA ALA A 130 -12.52 -7.48 7.37
C ALA A 130 -12.60 -6.60 6.10
N GLU A 131 -12.17 -5.34 6.16
CA GLU A 131 -12.11 -4.46 4.99
C GLU A 131 -11.08 -4.96 3.97
N TRP A 132 -9.91 -5.40 4.44
CA TRP A 132 -8.85 -5.93 3.58
C TRP A 132 -9.28 -7.22 2.90
N GLU A 133 -9.85 -8.16 3.66
CA GLU A 133 -10.39 -9.41 3.10
C GLU A 133 -11.52 -9.15 2.10
N TYR A 134 -12.43 -8.23 2.44
CA TYR A 134 -13.51 -7.83 1.55
C TYR A 134 -12.97 -7.27 0.24
N ALA A 135 -12.00 -6.35 0.29
CA ALA A 135 -11.39 -5.77 -0.90
C ALA A 135 -10.68 -6.82 -1.78
N ALA A 136 -10.04 -7.83 -1.16
CA ALA A 136 -9.35 -8.89 -1.87
C ALA A 136 -10.31 -9.89 -2.55
N TYR A 137 -11.48 -10.13 -1.96
CA TYR A 137 -12.41 -11.16 -2.43
C TYR A 137 -13.63 -10.63 -3.19
N VAL A 138 -13.93 -9.33 -3.09
CA VAL A 138 -15.13 -8.75 -3.69
C VAL A 138 -15.13 -8.90 -5.20
N GLN A 139 -16.22 -9.48 -5.70
CA GLN A 139 -16.59 -9.46 -7.11
C GLN A 139 -17.66 -8.40 -7.32
N VAL A 140 -17.39 -7.47 -8.24
CA VAL A 140 -18.41 -6.52 -8.67
C VAL A 140 -19.63 -7.30 -9.18
N GLY A 141 -20.79 -7.07 -8.56
CA GLY A 141 -22.05 -7.74 -8.91
C GLY A 141 -22.49 -8.86 -7.95
N ASN A 142 -21.61 -9.39 -7.11
CA ASN A 142 -21.94 -10.47 -6.17
C ASN A 142 -22.14 -9.99 -4.71
N GLN A 143 -22.17 -8.72 -4.49
CA GLN A 143 -22.29 -8.11 -3.16
C GLN A 143 -23.62 -8.41 -2.43
N PHE A 144 -24.60 -8.98 -3.13
CA PHE A 144 -25.92 -9.32 -2.60
C PHE A 144 -26.16 -10.84 -2.48
N LEU A 145 -25.20 -11.67 -2.80
CA LEU A 145 -25.33 -13.12 -2.78
C LEU A 145 -24.38 -13.73 -1.77
N ASP A 146 -24.85 -14.75 -1.03
CA ASP A 146 -24.02 -15.57 -0.14
C ASP A 146 -22.89 -16.33 -0.87
N GLU A 147 -22.78 -16.14 -2.17
CA GLU A 147 -21.78 -16.76 -3.05
C GLU A 147 -20.34 -16.38 -2.71
N ASN A 148 -20.11 -15.24 -2.07
CA ASN A 148 -18.78 -14.89 -1.57
C ASN A 148 -18.27 -15.85 -0.49
N GLN A 149 -19.17 -16.53 0.21
CA GLN A 149 -18.82 -17.56 1.20
C GLN A 149 -18.65 -18.94 0.57
N THR A 150 -19.43 -19.26 -0.46
CA THR A 150 -19.47 -20.60 -1.07
C THR A 150 -18.53 -20.74 -2.28
N GLN A 151 -18.25 -19.66 -2.99
CA GLN A 151 -17.37 -19.63 -4.17
C GLN A 151 -16.18 -18.70 -3.97
N ARG A 152 -15.40 -18.92 -2.91
CA ARG A 152 -14.21 -18.13 -2.60
C ARG A 152 -13.27 -18.06 -3.78
N ARG A 153 -12.89 -16.84 -4.19
CA ARG A 153 -11.74 -16.63 -5.06
C ARG A 153 -10.48 -17.12 -4.36
N LEU A 154 -9.68 -17.90 -5.05
CA LEU A 154 -8.36 -18.28 -4.55
C LEU A 154 -7.36 -17.12 -4.63
N TYR A 155 -7.58 -16.19 -5.55
CA TYR A 155 -6.71 -15.07 -5.86
C TYR A 155 -7.52 -13.80 -6.12
N PRO A 156 -6.94 -12.61 -5.97
CA PRO A 156 -7.62 -11.34 -6.26
C PRO A 156 -7.90 -11.09 -7.76
N TRP A 157 -7.43 -11.95 -8.64
CA TRP A 157 -7.71 -11.93 -10.09
C TRP A 157 -8.62 -13.06 -10.54
N ASP A 158 -9.14 -12.96 -11.75
CA ASP A 158 -9.97 -14.01 -12.34
C ASP A 158 -9.16 -15.27 -12.68
N GLY A 159 -9.76 -16.42 -12.37
CA GLY A 159 -9.16 -17.72 -12.63
C GLY A 159 -8.61 -18.39 -11.37
N ARG A 160 -8.24 -19.67 -11.53
CA ARG A 160 -7.78 -20.53 -10.43
C ARG A 160 -6.28 -20.80 -10.48
N THR A 161 -5.52 -20.04 -11.28
CA THR A 161 -4.10 -20.24 -11.46
C THR A 161 -3.33 -18.97 -11.12
N ILE A 162 -2.11 -19.15 -10.61
CA ILE A 162 -1.17 -18.06 -10.31
C ILE A 162 -0.52 -17.51 -11.59
N ARG A 163 -0.74 -18.16 -12.73
CA ARG A 163 -0.24 -17.73 -14.04
C ARG A 163 -1.38 -17.24 -14.90
N SER A 164 -1.13 -16.18 -15.66
CA SER A 164 -2.10 -15.62 -16.60
C SER A 164 -2.39 -16.64 -17.74
N SER A 165 -3.67 -16.77 -18.05
CA SER A 165 -4.15 -17.47 -19.26
C SER A 165 -4.54 -16.51 -20.38
N LYS A 166 -4.45 -15.18 -20.18
CA LYS A 166 -4.84 -14.18 -21.16
C LYS A 166 -3.83 -14.12 -22.30
N SER A 167 -4.33 -14.00 -23.53
CA SER A 167 -3.49 -13.79 -24.72
C SER A 167 -2.53 -12.61 -24.51
N GLY A 168 -1.27 -12.76 -24.92
CA GLY A 168 -0.21 -11.77 -24.73
C GLY A 168 0.50 -11.81 -23.36
N SER A 169 -0.11 -12.45 -22.35
CA SER A 169 0.50 -12.62 -21.03
C SER A 169 0.49 -14.06 -20.53
N VAL A 170 0.23 -15.01 -21.42
CA VAL A 170 0.16 -16.45 -21.10
C VAL A 170 1.43 -16.91 -20.38
N GLY A 171 1.25 -17.56 -19.24
CA GLY A 171 2.34 -18.11 -18.44
C GLY A 171 3.04 -17.13 -17.51
N LYS A 172 2.79 -15.81 -17.62
CA LYS A 172 3.32 -14.81 -16.67
C LYS A 172 2.67 -14.98 -15.31
N PHE A 173 3.44 -14.82 -14.24
CA PHE A 173 2.90 -14.76 -12.90
C PHE A 173 2.09 -13.45 -12.70
N GLN A 174 1.02 -13.55 -11.94
CA GLN A 174 0.09 -12.43 -11.69
C GLN A 174 0.32 -11.77 -10.32
N ALA A 175 1.32 -12.25 -9.57
CA ALA A 175 1.74 -11.66 -8.31
C ALA A 175 3.22 -11.88 -8.08
N ASN A 176 3.82 -10.99 -7.28
CA ASN A 176 5.16 -11.18 -6.75
C ASN A 176 5.08 -11.96 -5.44
N PHE A 177 5.62 -13.17 -5.40
CA PHE A 177 5.57 -14.05 -4.24
C PHE A 177 6.80 -14.96 -4.19
N LYS A 178 7.10 -15.49 -3.02
CA LYS A 178 8.20 -16.43 -2.81
C LYS A 178 7.92 -17.75 -3.57
N ARG A 179 8.82 -18.12 -4.44
CA ARG A 179 8.74 -19.35 -5.26
C ARG A 179 9.87 -20.30 -4.89
N GLY A 180 9.51 -21.43 -4.30
CA GLY A 180 10.45 -22.46 -3.92
C GLY A 180 10.83 -22.47 -2.43
N ARG A 181 11.79 -23.33 -2.08
CA ARG A 181 12.31 -23.47 -0.72
C ARG A 181 13.41 -22.45 -0.44
N GLY A 182 13.52 -22.02 0.81
CA GLY A 182 14.53 -21.06 1.23
C GLY A 182 14.14 -19.62 0.91
N ASP A 183 15.10 -18.72 0.84
CA ASP A 183 14.92 -17.28 0.61
C ASP A 183 14.96 -16.89 -0.88
N TYR A 184 14.52 -17.78 -1.75
CA TYR A 184 14.43 -17.48 -3.16
C TYR A 184 13.40 -16.38 -3.43
N ALA A 185 13.87 -15.27 -3.98
CA ALA A 185 13.04 -14.15 -4.40
C ALA A 185 12.24 -14.43 -5.69
N GLY A 186 12.45 -15.56 -6.32
CA GLY A 186 11.82 -15.92 -7.58
C GLY A 186 12.71 -15.70 -8.79
N ILE A 187 12.19 -15.94 -9.98
CA ILE A 187 12.90 -15.78 -11.25
C ILE A 187 12.54 -14.42 -11.83
N ALA A 188 13.54 -13.55 -11.97
CA ALA A 188 13.37 -12.29 -12.69
C ALA A 188 13.13 -12.51 -14.17
N GLY A 189 12.39 -11.62 -14.82
CA GLY A 189 12.20 -11.61 -16.27
C GLY A 189 10.74 -11.72 -16.70
N ALA A 190 10.54 -11.94 -18.00
CA ALA A 190 9.24 -11.88 -18.65
C ALA A 190 8.20 -12.92 -18.19
N LEU A 191 8.62 -13.95 -17.48
CA LEU A 191 7.73 -14.99 -16.94
C LEU A 191 7.27 -14.69 -15.50
N ASN A 192 7.73 -13.58 -14.95
CA ASN A 192 7.33 -13.04 -13.68
C ASN A 192 6.55 -11.73 -13.92
N ASP A 193 5.96 -11.14 -12.89
CA ASP A 193 5.42 -9.77 -12.90
C ASP A 193 6.53 -8.69 -12.94
N ALA A 194 7.69 -9.05 -13.46
CA ALA A 194 8.95 -8.29 -13.51
C ALA A 194 9.65 -8.10 -12.15
N GLY A 195 9.10 -8.64 -11.05
CA GLY A 195 9.72 -8.57 -9.73
C GLY A 195 10.76 -9.68 -9.53
N PHE A 196 11.91 -9.32 -8.99
CA PHE A 196 12.89 -10.28 -8.47
C PHE A 196 12.75 -10.46 -6.95
N VAL A 197 12.75 -9.36 -6.22
CA VAL A 197 12.53 -9.27 -4.77
C VAL A 197 11.30 -8.42 -4.49
N THR A 198 11.13 -7.36 -5.26
CA THR A 198 10.05 -6.38 -5.20
C THR A 198 9.73 -5.90 -6.61
N THR A 199 8.56 -5.31 -6.82
CA THR A 199 8.12 -4.80 -8.11
C THR A 199 7.51 -3.41 -7.97
N SER A 200 7.43 -2.65 -9.07
CA SER A 200 6.75 -1.36 -9.08
C SER A 200 5.26 -1.55 -8.79
N ILE A 201 4.65 -0.54 -8.17
CA ILE A 201 3.20 -0.48 -7.92
C ILE A 201 2.37 -0.16 -9.19
N TYR A 202 3.03 0.19 -10.31
CA TYR A 202 2.43 0.47 -11.62
C TYR A 202 2.94 -0.46 -12.69
#